data_56fc9b84092f04e9c5c13f5e0cb4b1e3
#
_entry.id   56fc9b84092f04e9c5c13f5e0cb4b1e3
#
_cell.length_a   1.000
_cell.length_b   1.000
_cell.length_c   1.000
_cell.angle_alpha   90.00
_cell.angle_beta   90.00
_cell.angle_gamma   90.00
#
_symmetry.space_group_name_H-M   'P 1'
#
loop_
_entity.id
_entity.type
_entity.pdbx_description
1 polymer ?
#
loop_
_entity_poly.entity_id
_entity_poly.type
_entity_poly.pdbx_seq_one_letter_code
_entity_poly.pdbx_strand_id
1 'polypeptide(L)'
;MLRASRTIMTFTQSLRIALVLAFAPGCGKKPGAATPGRSSGPVPVEIGEAARKDVPVDLRAIGNVESIASVEVKAQVGGELIEVNFQEGQDVKKGDLLFTIQPKLYAVQLAQAEANLTRDRAAAANARRDAERNIQLGTKGAVSKEQLDGMATSAESAESAVKADEALVEIARVRLGYTTIEAPIDGRTGALGVHVGNLIKDNADTPMTTIKKLAPIYVTFALPEQHLADIRRGLAERTIAVTALDPKNGKSLAEGGLTFIANTVDMTTGTITLKATFANEDRALWPGSFVDAVMHLDTERGAVVVPASAVTNGQRGQQLYVVKSDETVELRPVTVGRAFGQEVVIAKGVEPGEKVVTNGQLRLFPGARISTPSAPSAEPARNLTRQNP
;
A
#
# COMPACT_ATOMS: atom_id res chain seq x y z
N MET A 1 42.90 -1.99 -30.99
CA MET A 1 43.07 -1.28 -32.29
C MET A 1 42.14 -0.09 -32.32
N LEU A 2 42.73 1.07 -32.69
CA LEU A 2 42.22 2.40 -33.04
C LEU A 2 41.43 3.15 -31.91
N ARG A 3 42.00 4.18 -31.21
CA ARG A 3 42.50 5.55 -31.57
C ARG A 3 41.41 6.31 -32.36
N ALA A 4 40.92 7.45 -31.97
CA ALA A 4 41.45 8.80 -31.70
C ALA A 4 40.20 9.71 -31.65
N SER A 5 40.08 10.95 -31.25
CA SER A 5 41.00 12.04 -31.07
C SER A 5 40.30 13.22 -30.39
N ARG A 6 41.08 13.97 -29.66
CA ARG A 6 40.90 15.32 -29.12
C ARG A 6 40.42 16.35 -30.16
N THR A 7 39.68 17.36 -29.74
CA THR A 7 39.95 18.73 -30.20
C THR A 7 39.58 19.73 -29.14
N ILE A 8 40.58 20.44 -28.64
CA ILE A 8 40.56 21.64 -27.80
C ILE A 8 40.47 22.83 -28.76
N MET A 9 39.62 23.80 -28.50
CA MET A 9 39.72 25.10 -29.16
C MET A 9 39.47 26.24 -28.17
N THR A 10 40.58 26.79 -27.73
CA THR A 10 40.72 28.08 -27.05
C THR A 10 40.58 29.22 -28.04
N PHE A 11 39.81 30.28 -27.69
CA PHE A 11 39.91 31.56 -28.40
C PHE A 11 39.87 32.70 -27.38
N THR A 12 41.06 33.24 -27.16
CA THR A 12 41.35 34.54 -26.54
C THR A 12 41.34 35.62 -27.60
N GLN A 13 40.59 36.68 -27.43
CA GLN A 13 40.93 37.96 -28.06
C GLN A 13 40.56 39.16 -27.20
N SER A 14 41.60 39.79 -26.76
CA SER A 14 41.67 41.13 -26.15
C SER A 14 41.43 42.19 -27.24
N LEU A 15 40.66 43.25 -26.89
CA LEU A 15 40.78 44.51 -27.62
C LEU A 15 40.63 45.68 -26.64
N ARG A 16 41.71 46.36 -26.39
CA ARG A 16 41.81 47.69 -25.76
C ARG A 16 41.50 48.76 -26.77
N ILE A 17 40.71 49.77 -26.45
CA ILE A 17 40.78 51.10 -27.10
C ILE A 17 40.57 52.19 -26.02
N ALA A 18 41.43 53.18 -26.12
CA ALA A 18 41.70 54.24 -25.19
C ALA A 18 40.74 55.48 -25.35
N LEU A 19 40.42 56.08 -24.24
CA LEU A 19 40.66 57.48 -23.82
C LEU A 19 40.40 58.60 -24.83
N VAL A 20 39.42 59.50 -24.56
CA VAL A 20 39.55 60.94 -24.73
C VAL A 20 38.76 61.67 -23.62
N LEU A 21 39.49 62.51 -22.84
CA LEU A 21 38.99 63.53 -21.92
C LEU A 21 38.50 64.76 -22.71
N ALA A 22 37.35 65.30 -22.33
CA ALA A 22 37.05 66.72 -22.53
C ALA A 22 36.41 67.31 -21.28
N PHE A 23 37.09 68.22 -20.66
CA PHE A 23 36.69 69.06 -19.52
C PHE A 23 35.86 70.25 -20.07
N ALA A 24 34.71 70.55 -19.48
CA ALA A 24 34.09 71.88 -19.47
C ALA A 24 33.30 72.11 -18.18
N PRO A 25 33.51 73.20 -17.47
CA PRO A 25 32.78 73.55 -16.24
C PRO A 25 31.52 74.35 -16.59
N GLY A 26 30.34 73.90 -16.16
CA GLY A 26 29.09 74.65 -16.25
C GLY A 26 28.42 74.67 -14.89
N CYS A 27 28.45 75.84 -14.22
CA CYS A 27 27.63 76.15 -13.07
C CYS A 27 26.14 76.13 -13.45
N GLY A 28 25.33 75.26 -12.87
CA GLY A 28 23.89 75.23 -12.98
C GLY A 28 23.24 74.89 -11.64
N LYS A 29 22.44 75.78 -11.11
CA LYS A 29 21.64 75.69 -9.89
C LYS A 29 20.91 74.36 -9.76
N LYS A 30 21.03 73.68 -8.62
CA LYS A 30 20.20 72.56 -8.21
C LYS A 30 18.73 72.99 -8.08
N PRO A 31 17.79 72.35 -8.79
CA PRO A 31 16.41 72.27 -8.33
C PRO A 31 16.39 71.18 -7.25
N GLY A 32 15.81 71.48 -6.11
CA GLY A 32 15.61 70.51 -5.03
C GLY A 32 14.83 69.32 -5.54
N ALA A 33 15.45 68.11 -5.49
CA ALA A 33 14.74 66.87 -5.70
C ALA A 33 13.75 66.70 -4.55
N ALA A 34 12.48 66.94 -4.83
CA ALA A 34 11.41 66.53 -3.97
C ALA A 34 11.47 64.99 -3.86
N THR A 35 11.87 64.51 -2.72
CA THR A 35 11.67 63.09 -2.33
C THR A 35 10.17 62.80 -2.45
N PRO A 36 9.76 61.77 -3.18
CA PRO A 36 8.35 61.43 -3.18
C PRO A 36 7.97 61.03 -1.76
N GLY A 37 7.22 61.92 -1.10
CA GLY A 37 6.64 61.64 0.20
C GLY A 37 5.84 60.35 0.11
N ARG A 38 6.30 59.28 0.78
CA ARG A 38 5.46 58.09 1.02
C ARG A 38 4.17 58.61 1.65
N SER A 39 3.07 58.39 0.98
CA SER A 39 1.73 58.71 1.47
C SER A 39 1.54 58.08 2.83
N SER A 40 1.46 58.91 3.87
CA SER A 40 1.30 58.47 5.27
C SER A 40 -0.14 58.13 5.64
N GLY A 41 -0.93 57.71 4.65
CA GLY A 41 -2.29 57.19 4.91
C GLY A 41 -2.25 55.73 5.38
N PRO A 42 -3.19 55.33 6.23
CA PRO A 42 -3.29 53.93 6.65
C PRO A 42 -3.51 53.03 5.43
N VAL A 43 -2.72 51.95 5.35
CA VAL A 43 -2.79 50.99 4.24
C VAL A 43 -3.95 50.03 4.50
N PRO A 44 -4.92 49.89 3.55
CA PRO A 44 -5.99 48.92 3.72
C PRO A 44 -5.44 47.48 3.62
N VAL A 45 -5.72 46.68 4.65
CA VAL A 45 -5.28 45.28 4.75
C VAL A 45 -6.39 44.39 5.32
N GLU A 46 -6.38 43.13 4.93
CA GLU A 46 -7.14 42.09 5.61
C GLU A 46 -6.29 41.44 6.72
N ILE A 47 -6.94 41.16 7.82
CA ILE A 47 -6.30 40.56 8.98
C ILE A 47 -6.90 39.18 9.27
N GLY A 48 -6.06 38.24 9.66
CA GLY A 48 -6.41 36.96 10.26
C GLY A 48 -5.90 36.91 11.68
N GLU A 49 -6.27 35.89 12.40
CA GLU A 49 -5.84 35.65 13.78
C GLU A 49 -5.01 34.37 13.87
N ALA A 50 -3.94 34.41 14.65
CA ALA A 50 -3.16 33.23 14.99
C ALA A 50 -3.92 32.41 16.04
N ALA A 51 -4.45 31.28 15.63
CA ALA A 51 -5.27 30.42 16.49
C ALA A 51 -4.44 29.24 17.03
N ARG A 52 -4.79 28.79 18.24
CA ARG A 52 -4.27 27.52 18.76
C ARG A 52 -5.22 26.41 18.35
N LYS A 53 -4.72 25.42 17.61
CA LYS A 53 -5.50 24.26 17.13
C LYS A 53 -4.75 22.96 17.33
N ASP A 54 -5.48 21.87 17.47
CA ASP A 54 -4.91 20.54 17.37
C ASP A 54 -4.82 20.17 15.88
N VAL A 55 -3.60 19.91 15.42
CA VAL A 55 -3.31 19.69 14.00
C VAL A 55 -2.86 18.26 13.80
N PRO A 56 -3.61 17.45 13.01
CA PRO A 56 -3.21 16.07 12.73
C PRO A 56 -1.91 16.03 11.92
N VAL A 57 -1.07 15.04 12.25
CA VAL A 57 0.16 14.73 11.51
C VAL A 57 -0.18 13.64 10.52
N ASP A 58 -0.65 14.03 9.34
CA ASP A 58 -1.04 13.12 8.28
C ASP A 58 0.10 12.93 7.30
N LEU A 59 0.43 11.67 7.01
CA LEU A 59 1.34 11.30 5.94
C LEU A 59 0.53 10.72 4.79
N ARG A 60 0.72 11.26 3.59
CA ARG A 60 -0.01 10.85 2.38
C ARG A 60 0.90 10.14 1.42
N ALA A 61 0.40 9.05 0.84
CA ALA A 61 1.06 8.31 -0.22
C ALA A 61 0.05 7.68 -1.17
N ILE A 62 0.48 7.38 -2.38
CA ILE A 62 -0.32 6.56 -3.29
C ILE A 62 -0.23 5.11 -2.82
N GLY A 63 -1.38 4.50 -2.59
CA GLY A 63 -1.51 3.11 -2.19
C GLY A 63 -2.02 2.24 -3.34
N ASN A 64 -1.55 1.00 -3.39
CA ASN A 64 -2.07 -0.04 -4.27
C ASN A 64 -2.88 -1.02 -3.42
N VAL A 65 -4.09 -1.33 -3.87
CA VAL A 65 -4.97 -2.28 -3.20
C VAL A 65 -4.57 -3.71 -3.58
N GLU A 66 -4.28 -4.55 -2.59
CA GLU A 66 -3.84 -5.93 -2.78
C GLU A 66 -4.71 -6.90 -1.98
N SER A 67 -5.05 -8.05 -2.56
CA SER A 67 -5.71 -9.11 -1.80
C SER A 67 -4.76 -9.70 -0.75
N ILE A 68 -5.28 -10.01 0.44
CA ILE A 68 -4.49 -10.65 1.51
C ILE A 68 -3.97 -12.03 1.08
N ALA A 69 -4.80 -12.77 0.32
CA ALA A 69 -4.45 -14.06 -0.22
C ALA A 69 -4.93 -14.18 -1.67
N SER A 70 -4.05 -14.69 -2.51
CA SER A 70 -4.35 -15.01 -3.91
C SER A 70 -3.80 -16.40 -4.19
N VAL A 71 -4.66 -17.34 -4.59
CA VAL A 71 -4.28 -18.72 -4.87
C VAL A 71 -4.63 -19.07 -6.30
N GLU A 72 -3.65 -19.55 -7.04
CA GLU A 72 -3.85 -20.16 -8.34
C GLU A 72 -4.29 -21.60 -8.17
N VAL A 73 -5.48 -21.95 -8.66
CA VAL A 73 -6.01 -23.31 -8.65
C VAL A 73 -5.46 -24.05 -9.85
N LYS A 74 -4.66 -25.10 -9.59
CA LYS A 74 -4.02 -25.93 -10.61
C LYS A 74 -4.40 -27.40 -10.38
N ALA A 75 -4.48 -28.16 -11.48
CA ALA A 75 -4.69 -29.61 -11.40
C ALA A 75 -3.42 -30.33 -10.92
N GLN A 76 -3.58 -31.28 -10.00
CA GLN A 76 -2.51 -32.14 -9.53
C GLN A 76 -2.45 -33.48 -10.29
N VAL A 77 -3.48 -33.75 -11.10
CA VAL A 77 -3.58 -34.95 -11.97
C VAL A 77 -4.10 -34.55 -13.33
N GLY A 78 -3.68 -35.26 -14.37
CA GLY A 78 -4.13 -35.03 -15.73
C GLY A 78 -5.43 -35.78 -16.05
N GLY A 79 -6.17 -35.28 -17.04
CA GLY A 79 -7.41 -35.89 -17.52
C GLY A 79 -8.34 -34.91 -18.20
N GLU A 80 -9.44 -35.37 -18.72
CA GLU A 80 -10.48 -34.55 -19.32
C GLU A 80 -11.26 -33.82 -18.22
N LEU A 81 -11.47 -32.50 -18.38
CA LEU A 81 -12.33 -31.71 -17.51
C LEU A 81 -13.79 -31.99 -17.84
N ILE A 82 -14.54 -32.62 -16.94
CA ILE A 82 -15.90 -33.01 -17.17
C ILE A 82 -16.95 -32.05 -16.61
N GLU A 83 -16.60 -31.33 -15.53
CA GLU A 83 -17.52 -30.39 -14.87
C GLU A 83 -16.81 -29.18 -14.34
N VAL A 84 -17.49 -28.02 -14.38
CA VAL A 84 -17.15 -26.77 -13.71
C VAL A 84 -18.36 -26.37 -12.86
N ASN A 85 -18.17 -26.31 -11.54
CA ASN A 85 -19.26 -26.19 -10.57
C ASN A 85 -19.40 -24.76 -9.98
N PHE A 86 -18.84 -23.74 -10.62
CA PHE A 86 -18.96 -22.34 -10.24
C PHE A 86 -19.09 -21.45 -11.47
N GLN A 87 -19.48 -20.19 -11.25
CA GLN A 87 -19.47 -19.15 -12.27
C GLN A 87 -18.28 -18.21 -12.06
N GLU A 88 -17.74 -17.65 -13.16
CA GLU A 88 -16.68 -16.65 -13.08
C GLU A 88 -17.11 -15.46 -12.21
N GLY A 89 -16.23 -15.05 -11.31
CA GLY A 89 -16.52 -13.96 -10.35
C GLY A 89 -17.48 -14.35 -9.22
N GLN A 90 -17.79 -15.62 -9.02
CA GLN A 90 -18.58 -16.11 -7.88
C GLN A 90 -17.74 -16.11 -6.60
N ASP A 91 -18.39 -15.81 -5.48
CA ASP A 91 -17.81 -16.03 -4.16
C ASP A 91 -17.91 -17.49 -3.76
N VAL A 92 -16.80 -18.07 -3.33
CA VAL A 92 -16.67 -19.46 -2.91
C VAL A 92 -16.10 -19.55 -1.51
N LYS A 93 -16.43 -20.62 -0.79
CA LYS A 93 -15.87 -20.97 0.51
C LYS A 93 -14.82 -22.06 0.34
N LYS A 94 -13.88 -22.13 1.27
CA LYS A 94 -12.94 -23.24 1.34
C LYS A 94 -13.68 -24.58 1.41
N GLY A 95 -13.31 -25.52 0.50
CA GLY A 95 -13.93 -26.82 0.36
C GLY A 95 -15.08 -26.88 -0.66
N ASP A 96 -15.51 -25.73 -1.24
CA ASP A 96 -16.50 -25.75 -2.32
C ASP A 96 -15.90 -26.45 -3.55
N LEU A 97 -16.69 -27.31 -4.18
CA LEU A 97 -16.32 -28.02 -5.41
C LEU A 97 -16.20 -27.02 -6.57
N LEU A 98 -15.03 -26.99 -7.21
CA LEU A 98 -14.76 -26.10 -8.35
C LEU A 98 -14.76 -26.86 -9.68
N PHE A 99 -13.96 -27.93 -9.76
CA PHE A 99 -13.77 -28.67 -10.99
C PHE A 99 -13.78 -30.18 -10.73
N THR A 100 -14.26 -30.94 -11.73
CA THR A 100 -14.17 -32.39 -11.72
C THR A 100 -13.42 -32.84 -12.97
N ILE A 101 -12.28 -33.53 -12.78
CA ILE A 101 -11.52 -34.22 -13.82
C ILE A 101 -12.07 -35.67 -13.93
N GLN A 102 -12.05 -36.25 -15.11
CA GLN A 102 -12.57 -37.60 -15.38
C GLN A 102 -11.92 -38.63 -14.43
N PRO A 103 -12.68 -39.20 -13.44
CA PRO A 103 -12.11 -40.02 -12.38
C PRO A 103 -11.94 -41.48 -12.76
N LYS A 104 -12.53 -41.92 -13.89
CA LYS A 104 -12.68 -43.35 -14.26
C LYS A 104 -11.35 -44.11 -14.25
N LEU A 105 -10.29 -43.52 -14.82
CA LEU A 105 -8.97 -44.16 -14.86
C LEU A 105 -8.41 -44.37 -13.45
N TYR A 106 -8.51 -43.35 -12.60
CA TYR A 106 -7.99 -43.34 -11.22
C TYR A 106 -8.79 -44.31 -10.33
N ALA A 107 -10.11 -44.40 -10.52
CA ALA A 107 -10.97 -45.39 -9.84
C ALA A 107 -10.59 -46.82 -10.18
N VAL A 108 -10.26 -47.11 -11.45
CA VAL A 108 -9.82 -48.43 -11.88
C VAL A 108 -8.44 -48.75 -11.29
N GLN A 109 -7.53 -47.77 -11.24
CA GLN A 109 -6.21 -47.96 -10.61
C GLN A 109 -6.32 -48.26 -9.10
N LEU A 110 -7.21 -47.58 -8.40
CA LEU A 110 -7.51 -47.87 -7.00
C LEU A 110 -8.06 -49.27 -6.81
N ALA A 111 -9.07 -49.69 -7.60
CA ALA A 111 -9.62 -51.03 -7.53
C ALA A 111 -8.60 -52.10 -7.81
N GLN A 112 -7.65 -51.89 -8.72
CA GLN A 112 -6.52 -52.80 -8.98
C GLN A 112 -5.61 -52.92 -7.78
N ALA A 113 -5.20 -51.79 -7.14
CA ALA A 113 -4.36 -51.80 -5.96
C ALA A 113 -5.02 -52.52 -4.77
N GLU A 114 -6.35 -52.30 -4.56
CA GLU A 114 -7.15 -52.97 -3.53
C GLU A 114 -7.23 -54.50 -3.76
N ALA A 115 -7.36 -54.92 -5.04
CA ALA A 115 -7.35 -56.34 -5.38
C ALA A 115 -5.98 -56.99 -5.10
N ASN A 116 -4.87 -56.32 -5.40
CA ASN A 116 -3.52 -56.79 -5.07
C ASN A 116 -3.35 -56.94 -3.56
N LEU A 117 -3.72 -55.89 -2.80
CA LEU A 117 -3.68 -55.91 -1.33
C LEU A 117 -4.49 -57.11 -0.76
N THR A 118 -5.66 -57.37 -1.32
CA THR A 118 -6.51 -58.48 -0.88
C THR A 118 -5.85 -59.81 -1.12
N ARG A 119 -5.19 -60.00 -2.28
CA ARG A 119 -4.39 -61.21 -2.59
C ARG A 119 -3.26 -61.38 -1.60
N ASP A 120 -2.47 -60.34 -1.35
CA ASP A 120 -1.25 -60.43 -0.53
C ASP A 120 -1.57 -60.55 0.97
N ARG A 121 -2.70 -60.00 1.42
CA ARG A 121 -3.26 -60.25 2.76
C ARG A 121 -3.62 -61.74 2.94
N ALA A 122 -4.21 -62.39 1.93
CA ALA A 122 -4.50 -63.80 1.98
C ALA A 122 -3.25 -64.65 1.99
N ALA A 123 -2.23 -64.29 1.21
CA ALA A 123 -0.90 -64.93 1.22
C ALA A 123 -0.18 -64.82 2.57
N ALA A 124 -0.15 -63.61 3.15
CA ALA A 124 0.43 -63.37 4.47
C ALA A 124 -0.28 -64.12 5.58
N ALA A 125 -1.61 -64.16 5.55
CA ALA A 125 -2.41 -64.93 6.51
C ALA A 125 -2.14 -66.43 6.41
N ASN A 126 -1.89 -66.97 5.21
CA ASN A 126 -1.50 -68.37 5.02
C ASN A 126 -0.07 -68.63 5.56
N ALA A 127 0.93 -67.80 5.15
CA ALA A 127 2.30 -67.92 5.61
C ALA A 127 2.41 -67.85 7.13
N ARG A 128 1.67 -66.95 7.77
CA ARG A 128 1.61 -66.81 9.23
C ARG A 128 1.04 -68.07 9.90
N ARG A 129 -0.09 -68.62 9.41
CA ARG A 129 -0.70 -69.84 9.92
C ARG A 129 0.26 -71.03 9.78
N ASP A 130 1.00 -71.13 8.66
CA ASP A 130 1.98 -72.18 8.45
C ASP A 130 3.18 -72.03 9.38
N ALA A 131 3.69 -70.83 9.60
CA ALA A 131 4.75 -70.53 10.57
C ALA A 131 4.30 -70.92 12.00
N GLU A 132 3.12 -70.50 12.44
CA GLU A 132 2.53 -70.78 13.75
C GLU A 132 2.38 -72.34 13.95
N ARG A 133 1.85 -73.02 12.93
CA ARG A 133 1.75 -74.51 12.97
C ARG A 133 3.10 -75.21 13.10
N ASN A 134 4.09 -74.74 12.32
CA ASN A 134 5.43 -75.31 12.37
C ASN A 134 6.16 -75.03 13.68
N ILE A 135 5.96 -73.89 14.31
CA ILE A 135 6.45 -73.58 15.66
C ILE A 135 5.89 -74.57 16.66
N GLN A 136 4.59 -74.92 16.61
CA GLN A 136 3.97 -75.91 17.47
C GLN A 136 4.53 -77.35 17.22
N LEU A 137 4.86 -77.69 15.98
CA LEU A 137 5.50 -78.96 15.63
C LEU A 137 6.97 -79.01 16.06
N GLY A 138 7.70 -77.90 16.00
CA GLY A 138 9.09 -77.78 16.45
C GLY A 138 9.24 -77.97 17.95
N THR A 139 8.27 -77.55 18.78
CA THR A 139 8.27 -77.86 20.20
C THR A 139 8.18 -79.35 20.51
N LYS A 140 7.69 -80.15 19.56
CA LYS A 140 7.62 -81.62 19.63
C LYS A 140 8.80 -82.31 18.96
N GLY A 141 9.84 -81.58 18.50
CA GLY A 141 11.01 -82.13 17.83
C GLY A 141 10.83 -82.66 16.41
N ALA A 142 9.69 -82.34 15.77
CA ALA A 142 9.32 -82.80 14.45
C ALA A 142 9.84 -81.94 13.28
N VAL A 143 10.42 -80.76 13.54
CA VAL A 143 10.86 -79.77 12.54
C VAL A 143 12.24 -79.21 12.92
N SER A 144 13.15 -79.05 11.94
CA SER A 144 14.49 -78.49 12.18
C SER A 144 14.40 -76.94 12.44
N LYS A 145 15.41 -76.44 13.14
CA LYS A 145 15.52 -75.00 13.42
C LYS A 145 15.57 -74.14 12.12
N GLU A 146 16.34 -74.63 11.14
CA GLU A 146 16.47 -74.02 9.84
C GLU A 146 15.12 -73.90 9.12
N GLN A 147 14.26 -74.92 9.21
CA GLN A 147 12.90 -74.84 8.64
C GLN A 147 12.00 -73.83 9.37
N LEU A 148 12.11 -73.74 10.71
CA LEU A 148 11.38 -72.78 11.50
C LEU A 148 11.79 -71.34 11.14
N ASP A 149 13.10 -71.08 11.05
CA ASP A 149 13.63 -69.73 10.68
C ASP A 149 13.23 -69.44 9.26
N GLY A 150 13.21 -70.33 8.31
CA GLY A 150 12.74 -70.13 6.94
C GLY A 150 11.24 -69.79 6.85
N MET A 151 10.39 -70.48 7.65
CA MET A 151 8.95 -70.16 7.70
C MET A 151 8.67 -68.83 8.35
N ALA A 152 9.40 -68.47 9.40
CA ALA A 152 9.28 -67.15 10.03
C ALA A 152 9.66 -66.02 9.05
N THR A 153 10.79 -66.18 8.34
CA THR A 153 11.23 -65.22 7.32
C THR A 153 10.22 -65.09 6.18
N SER A 154 9.62 -66.19 5.73
CA SER A 154 8.58 -66.20 4.71
C SER A 154 7.34 -65.44 5.16
N ALA A 155 6.88 -65.63 6.40
CA ALA A 155 5.77 -64.89 6.97
C ALA A 155 6.05 -63.41 7.08
N GLU A 156 7.24 -63.01 7.55
CA GLU A 156 7.69 -61.63 7.64
C GLU A 156 7.78 -60.98 6.26
N SER A 157 8.29 -61.68 5.25
CA SER A 157 8.33 -61.21 3.87
C SER A 157 6.94 -60.97 3.31
N ALA A 158 5.98 -61.89 3.54
CA ALA A 158 4.59 -61.74 3.10
C ALA A 158 3.90 -60.57 3.84
N GLU A 159 4.15 -60.37 5.14
CA GLU A 159 3.62 -59.20 5.87
C GLU A 159 4.22 -57.89 5.35
N SER A 160 5.47 -57.90 4.93
CA SER A 160 6.11 -56.72 4.31
C SER A 160 5.51 -56.38 2.95
N ALA A 161 5.13 -57.40 2.15
CA ALA A 161 4.40 -57.19 0.89
C ALA A 161 3.03 -56.53 1.12
N VAL A 162 2.28 -56.96 2.16
CA VAL A 162 1.02 -56.34 2.54
C VAL A 162 1.20 -54.83 2.85
N LYS A 163 2.22 -54.49 3.62
CA LYS A 163 2.51 -53.09 3.94
C LYS A 163 2.84 -52.25 2.68
N ALA A 164 3.57 -52.85 1.73
CA ALA A 164 3.85 -52.18 0.45
C ALA A 164 2.57 -51.95 -0.36
N ASP A 165 1.69 -52.95 -0.44
CA ASP A 165 0.41 -52.80 -1.14
C ASP A 165 -0.55 -51.83 -0.44
N GLU A 166 -0.56 -51.76 0.88
CA GLU A 166 -1.31 -50.74 1.64
C GLU A 166 -0.87 -49.33 1.24
N ALA A 167 0.42 -49.08 1.07
CA ALA A 167 0.93 -47.80 0.60
C ALA A 167 0.53 -47.51 -0.85
N LEU A 168 0.49 -48.55 -1.73
CA LEU A 168 0.03 -48.37 -3.11
C LEU A 168 -1.47 -48.04 -3.19
N VAL A 169 -2.31 -48.63 -2.35
CA VAL A 169 -3.72 -48.32 -2.23
C VAL A 169 -3.90 -46.85 -1.80
N GLU A 170 -3.14 -46.38 -0.83
CA GLU A 170 -3.21 -45.00 -0.37
C GLU A 170 -2.78 -44.02 -1.45
N ILE A 171 -1.70 -44.29 -2.19
CA ILE A 171 -1.30 -43.47 -3.35
C ILE A 171 -2.42 -43.39 -4.40
N ALA A 172 -3.05 -44.52 -4.74
CA ALA A 172 -4.11 -44.53 -5.72
C ALA A 172 -5.37 -43.77 -5.24
N ARG A 173 -5.68 -43.87 -3.94
CA ARG A 173 -6.79 -43.11 -3.31
C ARG A 173 -6.55 -41.61 -3.35
N VAL A 174 -5.34 -41.16 -2.99
CA VAL A 174 -4.96 -39.76 -3.04
C VAL A 174 -5.06 -39.21 -4.47
N ARG A 175 -4.57 -39.97 -5.48
CA ARG A 175 -4.68 -39.58 -6.88
C ARG A 175 -6.13 -39.48 -7.36
N LEU A 176 -7.00 -40.38 -6.92
CA LEU A 176 -8.42 -40.29 -7.19
C LEU A 176 -9.04 -39.05 -6.53
N GLY A 177 -8.63 -38.71 -5.29
CA GLY A 177 -9.07 -37.49 -4.62
C GLY A 177 -8.71 -36.24 -5.39
N TYR A 178 -7.54 -36.19 -6.04
CA TYR A 178 -7.11 -35.05 -6.85
C TYR A 178 -7.93 -34.83 -8.13
N THR A 179 -8.79 -35.76 -8.52
CA THR A 179 -9.73 -35.54 -9.63
C THR A 179 -10.88 -34.59 -9.26
N THR A 180 -11.13 -34.40 -7.98
CA THR A 180 -12.10 -33.46 -7.43
C THR A 180 -11.32 -32.27 -6.88
N ILE A 181 -11.47 -31.10 -7.50
CA ILE A 181 -10.72 -29.90 -7.17
C ILE A 181 -11.62 -28.95 -6.40
N GLU A 182 -11.28 -28.71 -5.15
CA GLU A 182 -12.00 -27.86 -4.22
C GLU A 182 -11.29 -26.50 -4.04
N ALA A 183 -12.03 -25.49 -3.57
CA ALA A 183 -11.49 -24.18 -3.22
C ALA A 183 -10.54 -24.28 -2.00
N PRO A 184 -9.26 -23.89 -2.13
CA PRO A 184 -8.32 -23.95 -1.01
C PRO A 184 -8.52 -22.86 0.03
N ILE A 185 -9.16 -21.75 -0.35
CA ILE A 185 -9.45 -20.58 0.50
C ILE A 185 -10.82 -20.03 0.20
N ASP A 186 -11.39 -19.27 1.15
CA ASP A 186 -12.54 -18.41 0.89
C ASP A 186 -12.12 -17.24 0.00
N GLY A 187 -12.96 -16.87 -0.97
CA GLY A 187 -12.66 -15.74 -1.83
C GLY A 187 -13.54 -15.67 -3.06
N ARG A 188 -13.17 -14.81 -3.98
CA ARG A 188 -13.83 -14.64 -5.26
C ARG A 188 -13.03 -15.29 -6.37
N THR A 189 -13.71 -16.08 -7.20
CA THR A 189 -13.10 -16.72 -8.36
C THR A 189 -12.79 -15.70 -9.45
N GLY A 190 -11.72 -15.91 -10.16
CA GLY A 190 -11.37 -15.19 -11.39
C GLY A 190 -12.01 -15.79 -12.63
N ALA A 191 -11.43 -15.46 -13.79
CA ALA A 191 -11.81 -16.04 -15.06
C ALA A 191 -11.41 -17.53 -15.14
N LEU A 192 -12.12 -18.29 -15.97
CA LEU A 192 -11.80 -19.68 -16.30
C LEU A 192 -10.62 -19.72 -17.29
N GLY A 193 -9.54 -20.37 -16.91
CA GLY A 193 -8.41 -20.66 -17.79
C GLY A 193 -8.62 -21.90 -18.66
N VAL A 194 -9.66 -22.71 -18.36
CA VAL A 194 -9.96 -24.01 -19.00
C VAL A 194 -11.46 -24.22 -19.10
N HIS A 195 -11.91 -25.00 -20.08
CA HIS A 195 -13.33 -25.30 -20.31
C HIS A 195 -13.62 -26.80 -20.28
N VAL A 196 -14.87 -27.16 -20.03
CA VAL A 196 -15.35 -28.56 -20.10
C VAL A 196 -14.98 -29.15 -21.44
N GLY A 197 -14.48 -30.38 -21.43
CA GLY A 197 -13.96 -31.11 -22.60
C GLY A 197 -12.47 -30.87 -22.89
N ASN A 198 -11.84 -29.92 -22.21
CA ASN A 198 -10.39 -29.74 -22.37
C ASN A 198 -9.61 -30.83 -21.65
N LEU A 199 -8.52 -31.29 -22.29
CA LEU A 199 -7.55 -32.19 -21.65
C LEU A 199 -6.62 -31.36 -20.77
N ILE A 200 -6.72 -31.58 -19.45
CA ILE A 200 -5.89 -30.94 -18.45
C ILE A 200 -4.59 -31.74 -18.25
N LYS A 201 -3.48 -31.04 -18.16
CA LYS A 201 -2.19 -31.62 -17.75
C LYS A 201 -1.96 -31.33 -16.27
N ASP A 202 -1.31 -32.27 -15.60
CA ASP A 202 -0.83 -32.08 -14.23
C ASP A 202 0.19 -30.95 -14.17
N ASN A 203 0.12 -30.13 -13.12
CA ASN A 203 1.03 -29.01 -12.87
C ASN A 203 1.25 -28.07 -14.07
N ALA A 204 0.22 -27.87 -14.89
CA ALA A 204 0.28 -26.93 -16.00
C ALA A 204 0.63 -25.50 -15.53
N ASP A 205 1.41 -24.76 -16.33
CA ASP A 205 1.80 -23.36 -16.00
C ASP A 205 0.58 -22.43 -15.91
N THR A 206 -0.43 -22.68 -16.76
CA THR A 206 -1.67 -21.90 -16.75
C THR A 206 -2.62 -22.40 -15.66
N PRO A 207 -3.02 -21.55 -14.71
CA PRO A 207 -3.98 -21.93 -13.68
C PRO A 207 -5.37 -22.14 -14.30
N MET A 208 -6.14 -23.06 -13.72
CA MET A 208 -7.53 -23.31 -14.12
C MET A 208 -8.43 -22.13 -13.74
N THR A 209 -8.18 -21.51 -12.61
CA THR A 209 -8.74 -20.24 -12.14
C THR A 209 -7.87 -19.68 -11.02
N THR A 210 -8.15 -18.44 -10.61
CA THR A 210 -7.50 -17.81 -9.45
C THR A 210 -8.55 -17.44 -8.43
N ILE A 211 -8.31 -17.70 -7.16
CA ILE A 211 -9.19 -17.26 -6.07
C ILE A 211 -8.48 -16.17 -5.30
N LYS A 212 -9.14 -15.01 -5.16
CA LYS A 212 -8.62 -13.87 -4.39
C LYS A 212 -9.52 -13.57 -3.20
N LYS A 213 -8.92 -13.42 -2.03
CA LYS A 213 -9.63 -12.98 -0.83
C LYS A 213 -9.81 -11.48 -0.88
N LEU A 214 -11.08 -11.01 -0.96
CA LEU A 214 -11.40 -9.59 -1.10
C LEU A 214 -11.69 -8.88 0.24
N ALA A 215 -12.01 -9.63 1.27
CA ALA A 215 -12.28 -9.14 2.61
C ALA A 215 -11.69 -10.08 3.67
N PRO A 216 -10.85 -9.57 4.58
CA PRO A 216 -10.22 -8.25 4.58
C PRO A 216 -9.24 -8.05 3.40
N ILE A 217 -8.76 -6.80 3.19
CA ILE A 217 -7.89 -6.44 2.06
C ILE A 217 -6.72 -5.56 2.53
N TYR A 218 -5.61 -5.55 1.80
CA TYR A 218 -4.48 -4.68 2.04
C TYR A 218 -4.48 -3.45 1.14
N VAL A 219 -4.00 -2.34 1.68
CA VAL A 219 -3.47 -1.22 0.90
C VAL A 219 -1.98 -1.14 1.19
N THR A 220 -1.17 -1.35 0.16
CA THR A 220 0.28 -1.26 0.20
C THR A 220 0.71 0.11 -0.31
N PHE A 221 1.51 0.85 0.47
CA PHE A 221 1.99 2.17 0.12
C PHE A 221 3.41 2.39 0.63
N ALA A 222 4.14 3.36 0.07
CA ALA A 222 5.51 3.65 0.43
C ALA A 222 5.65 5.06 1.00
N LEU A 223 6.41 5.21 2.07
CA LEU A 223 6.74 6.51 2.68
C LEU A 223 8.26 6.68 2.79
N PRO A 224 8.77 7.93 2.74
CA PRO A 224 10.19 8.21 2.96
C PRO A 224 10.69 7.67 4.31
N GLU A 225 11.91 7.10 4.33
CA GLU A 225 12.50 6.47 5.52
C GLU A 225 12.67 7.41 6.72
N GLN A 226 12.74 8.72 6.48
CA GLN A 226 12.81 9.74 7.53
C GLN A 226 11.66 9.65 8.54
N HIS A 227 10.51 9.13 8.15
CA HIS A 227 9.35 8.95 9.02
C HIS A 227 9.35 7.62 9.80
N LEU A 228 10.29 6.71 9.51
CA LEU A 228 10.29 5.35 10.08
C LEU A 228 10.36 5.37 11.62
N ALA A 229 11.18 6.25 12.19
CA ALA A 229 11.34 6.34 13.66
C ALA A 229 10.01 6.73 14.34
N ASP A 230 9.30 7.70 13.76
CA ASP A 230 8.02 8.18 14.29
C ASP A 230 6.90 7.16 14.09
N ILE A 231 6.87 6.49 12.94
CA ILE A 231 5.91 5.41 12.65
C ILE A 231 6.09 4.26 13.65
N ARG A 232 7.33 3.83 13.90
CA ARG A 232 7.62 2.75 14.85
C ARG A 232 7.23 3.13 16.27
N ARG A 233 7.47 4.38 16.68
CA ARG A 233 7.04 4.89 17.98
C ARG A 233 5.52 4.88 18.10
N GLY A 234 4.81 5.44 17.12
CA GLY A 234 3.36 5.48 17.10
C GLY A 234 2.73 4.08 17.12
N LEU A 235 3.30 3.11 16.38
CA LEU A 235 2.80 1.73 16.35
C LEU A 235 3.05 0.97 17.68
N ALA A 236 4.09 1.33 18.43
CA ALA A 236 4.33 0.76 19.77
C ALA A 236 3.31 1.23 20.81
N GLU A 237 2.75 2.42 20.63
CA GLU A 237 1.80 3.03 21.58
C GLU A 237 0.33 2.72 21.20
N ARG A 238 0.03 2.61 19.90
CA ARG A 238 -1.35 2.44 19.40
C ARG A 238 -1.37 1.88 17.97
N THR A 239 -2.52 1.40 17.55
CA THR A 239 -2.76 1.14 16.13
C THR A 239 -2.83 2.47 15.38
N ILE A 240 -2.00 2.64 14.35
CA ILE A 240 -2.02 3.82 13.49
C ILE A 240 -3.15 3.67 12.48
N ALA A 241 -4.10 4.60 12.52
CA ALA A 241 -5.22 4.62 11.57
C ALA A 241 -4.73 5.06 10.18
N VAL A 242 -5.30 4.42 9.16
CA VAL A 242 -5.05 4.74 7.75
C VAL A 242 -6.40 4.86 7.05
N THR A 243 -6.62 5.98 6.37
CA THR A 243 -7.80 6.22 5.55
C THR A 243 -7.45 6.06 4.08
N ALA A 244 -8.21 5.25 3.36
CA ALA A 244 -8.12 5.14 1.91
C ALA A 244 -9.10 6.13 1.27
N LEU A 245 -8.58 7.04 0.44
CA LEU A 245 -9.38 8.05 -0.28
C LEU A 245 -9.42 7.74 -1.77
N ASP A 246 -10.53 8.10 -2.41
CA ASP A 246 -10.64 8.07 -3.87
C ASP A 246 -9.74 9.17 -4.48
N PRO A 247 -8.77 8.82 -5.35
CA PRO A 247 -7.85 9.78 -5.94
C PRO A 247 -8.53 10.86 -6.78
N LYS A 248 -9.78 10.62 -7.26
CA LYS A 248 -10.49 11.56 -8.14
C LYS A 248 -11.17 12.68 -7.38
N ASN A 249 -11.77 12.39 -6.25
CA ASN A 249 -12.63 13.33 -5.53
C ASN A 249 -12.24 13.50 -4.05
N GLY A 250 -11.23 12.77 -3.55
CA GLY A 250 -10.79 12.83 -2.16
C GLY A 250 -11.78 12.26 -1.14
N LYS A 251 -12.82 11.56 -1.59
CA LYS A 251 -13.81 10.95 -0.70
C LYS A 251 -13.20 9.75 0.03
N SER A 252 -13.46 9.63 1.32
CA SER A 252 -13.10 8.43 2.09
C SER A 252 -13.84 7.20 1.55
N LEU A 253 -13.09 6.18 1.17
CA LEU A 253 -13.59 4.88 0.73
C LEU A 253 -13.67 3.89 1.89
N ALA A 254 -12.64 3.86 2.75
CA ALA A 254 -12.57 2.96 3.89
C ALA A 254 -11.56 3.45 4.93
N GLU A 255 -11.73 2.98 6.16
CA GLU A 255 -10.78 3.17 7.25
C GLU A 255 -10.18 1.82 7.64
N GLY A 256 -8.90 1.82 7.95
CA GLY A 256 -8.15 0.64 8.33
C GLY A 256 -7.02 0.98 9.30
N GLY A 257 -6.19 -0.01 9.61
CA GLY A 257 -5.06 0.15 10.51
C GLY A 257 -3.75 -0.32 9.89
N LEU A 258 -2.65 0.34 10.21
CA LEU A 258 -1.31 -0.10 9.82
C LEU A 258 -1.00 -1.43 10.53
N THR A 259 -0.69 -2.47 9.74
CA THR A 259 -0.43 -3.82 10.24
C THR A 259 0.96 -4.34 9.90
N PHE A 260 1.62 -3.74 8.92
CA PHE A 260 2.92 -4.20 8.48
C PHE A 260 3.84 -3.04 8.09
N ILE A 261 5.10 -3.17 8.49
CA ILE A 261 6.22 -2.32 8.09
C ILE A 261 7.27 -3.27 7.48
N ALA A 262 7.75 -2.95 6.27
CA ALA A 262 8.82 -3.74 5.67
C ALA A 262 10.08 -3.72 6.55
N ASN A 263 10.84 -4.80 6.54
CA ASN A 263 12.09 -4.92 7.30
C ASN A 263 13.30 -4.30 6.60
N THR A 264 13.11 -3.81 5.37
CA THR A 264 14.14 -3.19 4.54
C THR A 264 13.61 -1.90 3.92
N VAL A 265 14.51 -0.93 3.76
CA VAL A 265 14.29 0.29 2.99
C VAL A 265 14.71 0.03 1.55
N ASP A 266 13.92 0.47 0.59
CA ASP A 266 14.32 0.47 -0.81
C ASP A 266 15.37 1.58 -1.02
N MET A 267 16.62 1.17 -1.24
CA MET A 267 17.75 2.08 -1.42
C MET A 267 17.68 2.90 -2.72
N THR A 268 16.86 2.48 -3.68
CA THR A 268 16.71 3.21 -4.95
C THR A 268 15.84 4.45 -4.77
N THR A 269 14.80 4.32 -3.94
CA THR A 269 13.80 5.37 -3.72
C THR A 269 13.91 6.04 -2.35
N GLY A 270 14.69 5.47 -1.41
CA GLY A 270 14.77 5.93 -0.01
C GLY A 270 13.44 5.79 0.74
N THR A 271 12.61 4.82 0.36
CA THR A 271 11.29 4.63 0.94
C THR A 271 11.15 3.30 1.66
N ILE A 272 10.22 3.24 2.60
CA ILE A 272 9.82 2.01 3.28
C ILE A 272 8.40 1.63 2.91
N THR A 273 8.19 0.35 2.59
CA THR A 273 6.88 -0.18 2.25
C THR A 273 6.08 -0.49 3.51
N LEU A 274 4.84 -0.06 3.51
CA LEU A 274 3.86 -0.23 4.59
C LEU A 274 2.62 -0.93 4.05
N LYS A 275 1.93 -1.72 4.89
CA LYS A 275 0.60 -2.26 4.56
C LYS A 275 -0.37 -1.94 5.67
N ALA A 276 -1.52 -1.42 5.27
CA ALA A 276 -2.67 -1.24 6.14
C ALA A 276 -3.75 -2.26 5.79
N THR A 277 -4.42 -2.78 6.81
CA THR A 277 -5.52 -3.75 6.64
C THR A 277 -6.85 -3.04 6.77
N PHE A 278 -7.74 -3.31 5.82
CA PHE A 278 -9.11 -2.79 5.75
C PHE A 278 -10.10 -3.96 5.79
N ALA A 279 -11.21 -3.82 6.48
CA ALA A 279 -12.24 -4.86 6.57
C ALA A 279 -12.88 -5.15 5.20
N ASN A 280 -13.17 -4.09 4.41
CA ASN A 280 -13.67 -4.14 3.03
C ASN A 280 -14.95 -4.99 2.85
N GLU A 281 -15.85 -4.95 3.81
CA GLU A 281 -17.11 -5.73 3.76
C GLU A 281 -18.04 -5.26 2.63
N ASP A 282 -18.02 -3.96 2.35
CA ASP A 282 -18.75 -3.30 1.26
C ASP A 282 -18.07 -3.42 -0.11
N ARG A 283 -16.84 -3.98 -0.15
CA ARG A 283 -16.02 -4.16 -1.36
C ARG A 283 -15.72 -2.85 -2.11
N ALA A 284 -15.66 -1.74 -1.39
CA ALA A 284 -15.29 -0.44 -1.94
C ALA A 284 -13.85 -0.44 -2.48
N LEU A 285 -12.96 -1.21 -1.85
CA LEU A 285 -11.58 -1.41 -2.29
C LEU A 285 -11.48 -2.65 -3.18
N TRP A 286 -10.93 -2.47 -4.39
CA TRP A 286 -10.79 -3.55 -5.36
C TRP A 286 -9.30 -3.84 -5.65
N PRO A 287 -8.85 -5.12 -5.63
CA PRO A 287 -7.47 -5.48 -5.90
C PRO A 287 -6.98 -4.94 -7.24
N GLY A 288 -5.81 -4.28 -7.22
CA GLY A 288 -5.20 -3.65 -8.39
C GLY A 288 -5.62 -2.19 -8.60
N SER A 289 -6.58 -1.66 -7.82
CA SER A 289 -6.89 -0.24 -7.86
C SER A 289 -5.88 0.58 -7.05
N PHE A 290 -5.77 1.87 -7.39
CA PHE A 290 -4.99 2.84 -6.64
C PHE A 290 -5.90 3.69 -5.76
N VAL A 291 -5.39 4.05 -4.59
CA VAL A 291 -6.05 4.92 -3.61
C VAL A 291 -5.04 5.91 -3.04
N ASP A 292 -5.50 7.03 -2.53
CA ASP A 292 -4.66 7.90 -1.71
C ASP A 292 -4.72 7.40 -0.26
N ALA A 293 -3.64 6.85 0.23
CA ALA A 293 -3.51 6.40 1.61
C ALA A 293 -3.09 7.58 2.49
N VAL A 294 -3.94 7.93 3.46
CA VAL A 294 -3.67 8.96 4.47
C VAL A 294 -3.45 8.26 5.81
N MET A 295 -2.22 8.26 6.28
CA MET A 295 -1.85 7.69 7.57
C MET A 295 -1.83 8.77 8.65
N HIS A 296 -2.65 8.60 9.70
CA HIS A 296 -2.79 9.52 10.83
C HIS A 296 -1.75 9.20 11.90
N LEU A 297 -0.54 9.76 11.75
CA LEU A 297 0.59 9.41 12.58
C LEU A 297 0.46 9.93 14.01
N ASP A 298 0.08 11.20 14.17
CA ASP A 298 -0.05 11.86 15.48
C ASP A 298 -1.00 13.06 15.40
N THR A 299 -1.21 13.71 16.53
CA THR A 299 -1.91 15.00 16.60
C THR A 299 -1.07 15.96 17.42
N GLU A 300 -0.53 17.00 16.78
CA GLU A 300 0.17 18.08 17.45
C GLU A 300 -0.83 18.97 18.17
N ARG A 301 -0.88 18.81 19.50
CA ARG A 301 -1.83 19.52 20.33
C ARG A 301 -1.43 20.98 20.55
N GLY A 302 -2.39 21.88 20.38
CA GLY A 302 -2.18 23.30 20.67
C GLY A 302 -1.19 23.99 19.73
N ALA A 303 -0.99 23.49 18.52
CA ALA A 303 -0.15 24.14 17.51
C ALA A 303 -0.69 25.52 17.16
N VAL A 304 0.20 26.49 16.95
CA VAL A 304 -0.17 27.83 16.50
C VAL A 304 -0.32 27.79 14.98
N VAL A 305 -1.52 28.11 14.49
CA VAL A 305 -1.80 28.13 13.05
C VAL A 305 -2.17 29.55 12.61
N VAL A 306 -1.73 29.92 11.41
CA VAL A 306 -2.09 31.16 10.75
C VAL A 306 -2.61 30.83 9.34
N PRO A 307 -3.46 31.71 8.73
CA PRO A 307 -3.80 31.53 7.31
C PRO A 307 -2.53 31.53 6.45
N ALA A 308 -2.42 30.59 5.52
CA ALA A 308 -1.24 30.45 4.66
C ALA A 308 -0.93 31.72 3.85
N SER A 309 -1.96 32.50 3.52
CA SER A 309 -1.83 33.80 2.85
C SER A 309 -1.10 34.87 3.68
N ALA A 310 -0.98 34.70 5.01
CA ALA A 310 -0.26 35.64 5.87
C ALA A 310 1.26 35.50 5.74
N VAL A 311 1.76 34.34 5.34
CA VAL A 311 3.18 34.07 5.23
C VAL A 311 3.72 34.55 3.90
N THR A 312 4.81 35.34 3.94
CA THR A 312 5.49 35.84 2.74
C THR A 312 6.97 35.42 2.75
N ASN A 313 7.51 35.18 1.56
CA ASN A 313 8.94 34.89 1.39
C ASN A 313 9.73 36.22 1.24
N GLY A 314 10.62 36.50 2.18
CA GLY A 314 11.51 37.64 2.16
C GLY A 314 12.97 37.26 1.91
N GLN A 315 13.86 38.25 1.85
CA GLN A 315 15.31 38.02 1.64
C GLN A 315 15.98 37.21 2.77
N ARG A 316 15.41 37.22 3.97
CA ARG A 316 15.91 36.51 5.15
C ARG A 316 15.16 35.26 5.49
N GLY A 317 14.32 34.75 4.56
CA GLY A 317 13.46 33.59 4.78
C GLY A 317 11.98 33.96 4.89
N GLN A 318 11.22 33.06 5.50
CA GLN A 318 9.78 33.24 5.70
C GLN A 318 9.49 34.27 6.80
N GLN A 319 8.52 35.13 6.55
CA GLN A 319 8.15 36.25 7.42
C GLN A 319 6.68 36.58 7.29
N LEU A 320 6.12 37.24 8.28
CA LEU A 320 4.77 37.77 8.24
C LEU A 320 4.68 39.12 8.96
N TYR A 321 3.59 39.84 8.72
CA TYR A 321 3.30 41.08 9.42
C TYR A 321 2.35 40.82 10.59
N VAL A 322 2.79 41.15 11.81
CA VAL A 322 1.98 41.12 13.02
C VAL A 322 1.42 42.52 13.25
N VAL A 323 0.14 42.61 13.56
CA VAL A 323 -0.55 43.87 13.87
C VAL A 323 -0.43 44.14 15.36
N LYS A 324 0.14 45.29 15.72
CA LYS A 324 0.25 45.76 17.11
C LYS A 324 -1.03 46.47 17.57
N SER A 325 -1.13 46.66 18.89
CA SER A 325 -2.29 47.36 19.52
C SER A 325 -2.46 48.83 19.08
N ASP A 326 -1.40 49.45 18.54
CA ASP A 326 -1.39 50.81 18.02
C ASP A 326 -1.74 50.90 16.52
N GLU A 327 -2.28 49.82 15.93
CA GLU A 327 -2.60 49.68 14.50
C GLU A 327 -1.38 49.81 13.58
N THR A 328 -0.19 49.60 14.09
CA THR A 328 1.01 49.50 13.28
C THR A 328 1.39 48.02 13.05
N VAL A 329 2.17 47.77 11.98
CA VAL A 329 2.63 46.41 11.64
C VAL A 329 4.10 46.24 11.91
N GLU A 330 4.44 45.08 12.48
CA GLU A 330 5.80 44.62 12.68
C GLU A 330 6.09 43.45 11.73
N LEU A 331 7.18 43.55 10.97
CA LEU A 331 7.67 42.45 10.14
C LEU A 331 8.47 41.51 11.01
N ARG A 332 7.95 40.28 11.17
CA ARG A 332 8.57 39.27 12.04
C ARG A 332 8.99 38.03 11.25
N PRO A 333 10.25 37.57 11.37
CA PRO A 333 10.67 36.31 10.80
C PRO A 333 10.00 35.16 11.53
N VAL A 334 9.57 34.13 10.77
CA VAL A 334 8.87 32.97 11.33
C VAL A 334 9.47 31.68 10.83
N THR A 335 9.38 30.64 11.66
CA THR A 335 9.69 29.29 11.24
C THR A 335 8.37 28.59 10.93
N VAL A 336 8.13 28.36 9.65
CA VAL A 336 6.93 27.70 9.16
C VAL A 336 7.10 26.20 9.23
N GLY A 337 6.09 25.53 9.77
CA GLY A 337 5.99 24.07 9.80
C GLY A 337 5.17 23.55 8.61
N ARG A 338 4.34 22.54 8.88
CA ARG A 338 3.51 21.92 7.84
C ARG A 338 2.26 22.73 7.52
N ALA A 339 1.75 22.53 6.30
CA ALA A 339 0.46 23.08 5.89
C ALA A 339 -0.70 22.22 6.45
N PHE A 340 -1.79 22.85 6.82
CA PHE A 340 -3.03 22.25 7.27
C PHE A 340 -4.23 22.92 6.61
N GLY A 341 -4.74 22.36 5.55
CA GLY A 341 -5.79 22.98 4.73
C GLY A 341 -5.35 24.32 4.14
N GLN A 342 -6.05 25.39 4.50
CA GLN A 342 -5.71 26.77 4.12
C GLN A 342 -4.86 27.51 5.17
N GLU A 343 -4.47 26.82 6.22
CA GLU A 343 -3.64 27.33 7.31
C GLU A 343 -2.26 26.69 7.28
N VAL A 344 -1.34 27.25 8.03
CA VAL A 344 0.02 26.73 8.19
C VAL A 344 0.41 26.82 9.66
N VAL A 345 1.07 25.77 10.15
CA VAL A 345 1.61 25.72 11.50
C VAL A 345 2.83 26.62 11.59
N ILE A 346 2.91 27.45 12.62
CA ILE A 346 4.07 28.28 12.93
C ILE A 346 4.78 27.69 14.13
N ALA A 347 6.00 27.17 13.89
CA ALA A 347 6.83 26.60 14.95
C ALA A 347 7.45 27.66 15.85
N LYS A 348 7.78 28.84 15.30
CA LYS A 348 8.37 29.97 16.05
C LYS A 348 8.03 31.30 15.41
N GLY A 349 7.82 32.33 16.23
CA GLY A 349 7.72 33.72 15.78
C GLY A 349 6.34 34.36 15.92
N VAL A 350 5.29 33.61 16.26
CA VAL A 350 3.93 34.14 16.49
C VAL A 350 3.33 33.49 17.73
N GLU A 351 2.62 34.28 18.52
CA GLU A 351 1.89 33.82 19.70
C GLU A 351 0.39 33.65 19.38
N PRO A 352 -0.30 32.76 20.04
CA PRO A 352 -1.75 32.59 19.87
C PRO A 352 -2.50 33.89 20.22
N GLY A 353 -3.47 34.27 19.41
CA GLY A 353 -4.25 35.50 19.57
C GLY A 353 -3.64 36.72 18.90
N GLU A 354 -2.41 36.64 18.35
CA GLU A 354 -1.85 37.75 17.57
C GLU A 354 -2.58 37.89 16.23
N LYS A 355 -2.82 39.14 15.82
CA LYS A 355 -3.42 39.46 14.53
C LYS A 355 -2.31 39.53 13.47
N VAL A 356 -2.53 38.85 12.34
CA VAL A 356 -1.58 38.78 11.22
C VAL A 356 -2.23 39.31 9.94
N VAL A 357 -1.45 39.94 9.08
CA VAL A 357 -1.97 40.48 7.81
C VAL A 357 -2.05 39.34 6.78
N THR A 358 -3.23 39.11 6.22
CA THR A 358 -3.49 38.04 5.23
C THR A 358 -3.53 38.57 3.79
N ASN A 359 -3.80 39.86 3.60
CA ASN A 359 -3.84 40.49 2.27
C ASN A 359 -3.38 41.96 2.38
N GLY A 360 -2.76 42.50 1.32
CA GLY A 360 -2.23 43.87 1.28
C GLY A 360 -0.77 44.03 1.67
N GLN A 361 -0.03 42.93 1.96
CA GLN A 361 1.35 42.91 2.44
C GLN A 361 2.33 43.65 1.52
N LEU A 362 2.10 43.66 0.19
CA LEU A 362 3.00 44.31 -0.79
C LEU A 362 3.15 45.80 -0.62
N ARG A 363 2.21 46.46 0.07
CA ARG A 363 2.19 47.88 0.33
C ARG A 363 2.71 48.26 1.70
N LEU A 364 3.01 47.25 2.54
CA LEU A 364 3.43 47.45 3.90
C LEU A 364 4.96 47.56 4.01
N PHE A 365 5.38 48.36 4.98
CA PHE A 365 6.74 48.42 5.49
C PHE A 365 6.70 48.37 7.02
N PRO A 366 7.77 47.96 7.69
CA PRO A 366 7.80 47.94 9.15
C PRO A 366 7.41 49.26 9.75
N GLY A 367 6.46 49.27 10.70
CA GLY A 367 5.90 50.47 11.31
C GLY A 367 4.83 51.19 10.53
N ALA A 368 4.37 50.69 9.38
CA ALA A 368 3.25 51.25 8.64
C ALA A 368 1.94 51.15 9.45
N ARG A 369 1.11 52.23 9.41
CA ARG A 369 -0.26 52.17 9.94
C ARG A 369 -1.18 51.47 8.97
N ILE A 370 -2.07 50.65 9.50
CA ILE A 370 -3.06 49.92 8.72
C ILE A 370 -4.47 50.46 8.96
N SER A 371 -5.35 50.22 7.99
CA SER A 371 -6.81 50.32 8.15
C SER A 371 -7.43 49.01 7.74
N THR A 372 -8.27 48.44 8.59
CA THR A 372 -9.13 47.32 8.23
C THR A 372 -10.34 47.85 7.49
N PRO A 373 -10.64 47.43 6.25
CA PRO A 373 -11.88 47.77 5.61
C PRO A 373 -13.03 47.29 6.51
N SER A 374 -13.87 48.23 6.96
CA SER A 374 -15.13 47.85 7.59
C SER A 374 -15.91 46.97 6.60
N ALA A 375 -16.43 45.83 7.08
CA ALA A 375 -17.28 44.98 6.25
C ALA A 375 -18.31 45.85 5.50
N PRO A 376 -18.53 45.66 4.18
CA PRO A 376 -19.52 46.40 3.46
C PRO A 376 -20.87 46.17 4.15
N SER A 377 -21.43 47.25 4.72
CA SER A 377 -22.79 47.22 5.23
C SER A 377 -23.67 46.82 4.05
N ALA A 378 -24.43 45.77 4.24
CA ALA A 378 -25.40 45.30 3.26
C ALA A 378 -26.32 46.50 2.90
N GLU A 379 -26.13 47.03 1.73
CA GLU A 379 -27.00 48.06 1.17
C GLU A 379 -28.40 47.45 1.02
N PRO A 380 -29.45 48.01 1.61
CA PRO A 380 -30.79 47.45 1.48
C PRO A 380 -31.20 47.51 0.01
N ALA A 381 -31.59 46.37 -0.52
CA ALA A 381 -32.06 46.19 -1.88
C ALA A 381 -33.09 47.29 -2.22
N ARG A 382 -32.75 48.22 -3.14
CA ARG A 382 -33.68 49.17 -3.74
C ARG A 382 -34.74 48.37 -4.49
N ASN A 383 -35.95 48.37 -3.95
CA ASN A 383 -37.17 47.96 -4.63
C ASN A 383 -37.37 48.80 -5.90
N LEU A 384 -36.99 48.28 -7.03
CA LEU A 384 -37.42 48.78 -8.33
C LEU A 384 -38.83 48.25 -8.59
N THR A 385 -39.82 49.03 -8.12
CA THR A 385 -41.22 48.90 -8.56
C THR A 385 -41.27 49.19 -10.04
N ARG A 386 -41.42 48.18 -10.88
CA ARG A 386 -41.79 48.32 -12.28
C ARG A 386 -43.23 48.84 -12.34
N GLN A 387 -43.40 50.12 -12.68
CA GLN A 387 -44.64 50.61 -13.28
C GLN A 387 -44.58 50.27 -14.77
N ASN A 388 -45.58 49.55 -15.22
CA ASN A 388 -45.83 49.28 -16.62
C ASN A 388 -47.08 50.11 -17.01
N PRO A 389 -47.10 50.85 -18.14
CA PRO A 389 -48.35 51.33 -18.74
C PRO A 389 -48.99 50.19 -19.58
#